data_3dd3fcb36f43bf9bf6e3c83fc52ff05b
#
_entry.id   3dd3fcb36f43bf9bf6e3c83fc52ff05b
#
_cell.length_a   1.000
_cell.length_b   1.000
_cell.length_c   1.000
_cell.angle_alpha   90.00
_cell.angle_beta   90.00
_cell.angle_gamma   90.00
#
_symmetry.space_group_name_H-M   'P 1'
#
loop_
_entity.id
_entity.type
_entity.pdbx_description
1 polymer ?
#
loop_
_entity_poly.entity_id
_entity_poly.type
_entity_poly.pdbx_seq_one_letter_code
_entity_poly.pdbx_strand_id
1 'polypeptide(L)'
;MTEQEMRKGGGGKLSRSETVTVRLDPKLRYLAELAARLHRRTLSSYVEWAIEASLDNNVLKPDFNGRGASIMDDAEYLWDVDEADRFAKLALRYPHLLSHEEQVRWKLIRECGYLWRGKYGPSPAQEWRWQVVEDSFCFDRLRDKWELFCAVANGDKPASELPTWAKTNPGRPSAYAPGAKPAAKTSFDDMDDDIPF
;
A
#
# COMPACT_ATOMS: atom_id res chain seq x y z
N MET A 1 9.97 44.75 0.84
CA MET A 1 10.43 43.38 0.64
C MET A 1 9.51 42.50 1.45
N THR A 2 8.54 41.91 0.80
CA THR A 2 7.45 41.12 1.42
C THR A 2 7.82 39.65 1.26
N GLU A 3 8.09 38.97 2.36
CA GLU A 3 8.24 37.51 2.39
C GLU A 3 6.90 36.85 2.07
N GLN A 4 6.86 36.13 0.96
CA GLN A 4 5.78 35.21 0.66
C GLN A 4 6.01 33.92 1.42
N GLU A 5 5.26 33.71 2.49
CA GLU A 5 5.12 32.39 3.12
C GLU A 5 4.58 31.36 2.13
N MET A 6 5.42 30.41 1.79
CA MET A 6 5.06 29.25 0.99
C MET A 6 4.12 28.36 1.81
N ARG A 7 2.83 28.41 1.50
CA ARG A 7 1.82 27.52 2.10
C ARG A 7 2.15 26.07 1.78
N LYS A 8 2.52 25.30 2.80
CA LYS A 8 2.63 23.86 2.78
C LYS A 8 1.30 23.26 2.29
N GLY A 9 1.32 22.57 1.14
CA GLY A 9 0.18 21.84 0.62
C GLY A 9 -0.22 20.74 1.61
N GLY A 10 -1.37 20.94 2.25
CA GLY A 10 -1.98 19.91 3.09
C GLY A 10 -2.39 18.72 2.22
N GLY A 11 -2.10 17.51 2.68
CA GLY A 11 -2.53 16.27 2.05
C GLY A 11 -4.02 16.33 1.69
N GLY A 12 -4.34 15.99 0.44
CA GLY A 12 -5.68 16.07 -0.08
C GLY A 12 -6.63 15.26 0.79
N LYS A 13 -7.61 15.92 1.41
CA LYS A 13 -8.73 15.25 2.06
C LYS A 13 -9.41 14.42 0.97
N LEU A 14 -9.42 13.11 1.13
CA LEU A 14 -10.25 12.23 0.30
C LEU A 14 -11.68 12.75 0.39
N SER A 15 -12.20 13.24 -0.75
CA SER A 15 -13.59 13.62 -0.84
C SER A 15 -14.45 12.41 -0.59
N ARG A 16 -15.55 12.58 0.13
CA ARG A 16 -16.52 11.52 0.42
C ARG A 16 -17.12 10.91 -0.84
N SER A 17 -17.04 11.63 -1.95
CA SER A 17 -17.45 11.18 -3.29
C SER A 17 -16.61 11.89 -4.36
N GLU A 18 -16.26 11.18 -5.41
CA GLU A 18 -15.58 11.72 -6.58
C GLU A 18 -16.51 11.68 -7.78
N THR A 19 -16.44 12.72 -8.64
CA THR A 19 -17.25 12.77 -9.84
C THR A 19 -16.52 12.09 -11.00
N VAL A 20 -17.13 11.05 -11.53
CA VAL A 20 -16.64 10.35 -12.74
C VAL A 20 -17.58 10.65 -13.90
N THR A 21 -17.03 11.10 -15.03
CA THR A 21 -17.80 11.36 -16.25
C THR A 21 -17.69 10.17 -17.21
N VAL A 22 -18.81 9.53 -17.48
CA VAL A 22 -18.91 8.38 -18.39
C VAL A 22 -19.68 8.76 -19.65
N ARG A 23 -19.15 8.41 -20.82
CA ARG A 23 -19.85 8.54 -22.10
C ARG A 23 -20.56 7.24 -22.44
N LEU A 24 -21.88 7.28 -22.52
CA LEU A 24 -22.69 6.17 -22.95
C LEU A 24 -23.21 6.41 -24.38
N ASP A 25 -23.30 5.35 -25.17
CA ASP A 25 -24.02 5.45 -26.44
C ASP A 25 -25.52 5.70 -26.20
N PRO A 26 -26.23 6.32 -27.16
CA PRO A 26 -27.62 6.73 -26.95
C PRO A 26 -28.57 5.58 -26.57
N LYS A 27 -28.35 4.38 -27.13
CA LYS A 27 -29.18 3.20 -26.84
C LYS A 27 -28.95 2.73 -25.41
N LEU A 28 -27.68 2.61 -24.99
CA LEU A 28 -27.32 2.17 -23.63
C LEU A 28 -27.84 3.18 -22.59
N ARG A 29 -27.70 4.48 -22.87
CA ARG A 29 -28.23 5.54 -22.00
C ARG A 29 -29.75 5.41 -21.82
N TYR A 30 -30.49 5.25 -22.93
CA TYR A 30 -31.95 5.10 -22.88
C TYR A 30 -32.36 3.86 -22.06
N LEU A 31 -31.69 2.71 -22.26
CA LEU A 31 -31.97 1.50 -21.51
C LEU A 31 -31.65 1.65 -20.02
N ALA A 32 -30.56 2.33 -19.67
CA ALA A 32 -30.21 2.64 -18.28
C ALA A 32 -31.24 3.57 -17.62
N GLU A 33 -31.78 4.56 -18.34
CA GLU A 33 -32.89 5.41 -17.86
C GLU A 33 -34.18 4.60 -17.60
N LEU A 34 -34.51 3.64 -18.46
CA LEU A 34 -35.65 2.77 -18.25
C LEU A 34 -35.44 1.88 -17.01
N ALA A 35 -34.27 1.31 -16.87
CA ALA A 35 -33.92 0.48 -15.71
C ALA A 35 -33.94 1.29 -14.40
N ALA A 36 -33.41 2.51 -14.41
CA ALA A 36 -33.48 3.42 -13.26
C ALA A 36 -34.93 3.68 -12.83
N ARG A 37 -35.84 3.95 -13.79
CA ARG A 37 -37.27 4.14 -13.52
C ARG A 37 -37.91 2.88 -12.92
N LEU A 38 -37.58 1.69 -13.47
CA LEU A 38 -38.06 0.41 -12.95
C LEU A 38 -37.69 0.20 -11.48
N HIS A 39 -36.44 0.57 -11.11
CA HIS A 39 -35.95 0.51 -9.75
C HIS A 39 -36.27 1.76 -8.90
N ARG A 40 -37.05 2.71 -9.42
CA ARG A 40 -37.40 3.96 -8.74
C ARG A 40 -36.15 4.75 -8.26
N ARG A 41 -35.09 4.75 -9.06
CA ARG A 41 -33.82 5.44 -8.79
C ARG A 41 -33.57 6.54 -9.81
N THR A 42 -32.68 7.47 -9.48
CA THR A 42 -32.08 8.36 -10.50
C THR A 42 -31.11 7.59 -11.36
N LEU A 43 -30.80 8.08 -12.56
CA LEU A 43 -29.80 7.43 -13.43
C LEU A 43 -28.45 7.28 -12.72
N SER A 44 -27.96 8.32 -12.02
CA SER A 44 -26.70 8.27 -11.28
C SER A 44 -26.72 7.19 -10.19
N SER A 45 -27.76 7.16 -9.37
CA SER A 45 -27.90 6.13 -8.32
C SER A 45 -28.07 4.73 -8.89
N TYR A 46 -28.68 4.58 -10.08
CA TYR A 46 -28.76 3.30 -10.76
C TYR A 46 -27.39 2.84 -11.28
N VAL A 47 -26.61 3.75 -11.86
CA VAL A 47 -25.25 3.44 -12.35
C VAL A 47 -24.34 3.05 -11.18
N GLU A 48 -24.37 3.77 -10.07
CA GLU A 48 -23.63 3.45 -8.85
C GLU A 48 -23.97 2.03 -8.35
N TRP A 49 -25.25 1.74 -8.21
CA TRP A 49 -25.73 0.40 -7.80
C TRP A 49 -25.33 -0.69 -8.80
N ALA A 50 -25.37 -0.43 -10.09
CA ALA A 50 -24.99 -1.40 -11.11
C ALA A 50 -23.48 -1.71 -11.08
N ILE A 51 -22.64 -0.69 -10.80
CA ILE A 51 -21.21 -0.88 -10.59
C ILE A 51 -20.98 -1.76 -9.35
N GLU A 52 -21.57 -1.41 -8.21
CA GLU A 52 -21.47 -2.17 -6.97
C GLU A 52 -21.87 -3.63 -7.17
N ALA A 53 -23.04 -3.88 -7.76
CA ALA A 53 -23.50 -5.22 -8.08
C ALA A 53 -22.59 -5.98 -9.07
N SER A 54 -21.85 -5.27 -9.90
CA SER A 54 -20.89 -5.89 -10.83
C SER A 54 -19.62 -6.37 -10.10
N LEU A 55 -19.22 -5.71 -9.00
CA LEU A 55 -18.01 -6.05 -8.25
C LEU A 55 -18.11 -7.43 -7.60
N ASP A 56 -19.31 -7.86 -7.22
CA ASP A 56 -19.59 -9.21 -6.70
C ASP A 56 -19.31 -10.32 -7.73
N ASN A 57 -19.45 -9.99 -9.02
CA ASN A 57 -19.25 -10.94 -10.10
C ASN A 57 -17.82 -10.96 -10.67
N ASN A 58 -16.98 -10.04 -10.24
CA ASN A 58 -15.59 -9.94 -10.70
C ASN A 58 -14.65 -10.67 -9.75
N VAL A 59 -14.31 -11.91 -10.09
CA VAL A 59 -13.41 -12.76 -9.30
C VAL A 59 -11.95 -12.35 -9.50
N LEU A 60 -11.27 -12.00 -8.40
CA LEU A 60 -9.88 -11.50 -8.41
C LEU A 60 -8.85 -12.57 -8.77
N LYS A 61 -9.04 -13.78 -8.25
CA LYS A 61 -8.15 -14.91 -8.51
C LYS A 61 -8.98 -16.20 -8.58
N PRO A 62 -9.50 -16.55 -9.76
CA PRO A 62 -10.32 -17.75 -9.91
C PRO A 62 -9.48 -19.02 -9.68
N ASP A 63 -10.05 -19.98 -8.97
CA ASP A 63 -9.56 -21.34 -8.89
C ASP A 63 -9.85 -22.12 -10.19
N PHE A 64 -9.51 -23.42 -10.21
CA PHE A 64 -9.77 -24.29 -11.36
C PHE A 64 -11.26 -24.36 -11.74
N ASN A 65 -12.17 -24.13 -10.81
CA ASN A 65 -13.62 -24.15 -11.02
C ASN A 65 -14.20 -22.74 -11.28
N GLY A 66 -13.35 -21.72 -11.46
CA GLY A 66 -13.77 -20.34 -11.63
C GLY A 66 -14.30 -19.67 -10.36
N ARG A 67 -14.09 -20.30 -9.19
CA ARG A 67 -14.48 -19.77 -7.89
C ARG A 67 -13.30 -19.03 -7.26
N GLY A 68 -13.60 -18.04 -6.44
CA GLY A 68 -12.59 -17.26 -5.73
C GLY A 68 -13.25 -16.05 -5.10
N ALA A 69 -12.47 -15.26 -4.37
CA ALA A 69 -12.94 -14.00 -3.81
C ALA A 69 -13.23 -13.00 -4.94
N SER A 70 -14.37 -12.34 -4.87
CA SER A 70 -14.74 -11.23 -5.74
C SER A 70 -13.98 -9.96 -5.29
N ILE A 71 -14.06 -8.90 -6.11
CA ILE A 71 -13.54 -7.58 -5.71
C ILE A 71 -14.24 -7.08 -4.45
N MET A 72 -15.54 -7.35 -4.32
CA MET A 72 -16.32 -6.94 -3.16
C MET A 72 -15.93 -7.72 -1.90
N ASP A 73 -15.66 -9.01 -2.00
CA ASP A 73 -15.21 -9.82 -0.86
C ASP A 73 -13.89 -9.33 -0.25
N ASP A 74 -12.99 -8.82 -1.08
CA ASP A 74 -11.68 -8.31 -0.63
C ASP A 74 -11.63 -6.78 -0.52
N ALA A 75 -12.76 -6.09 -0.64
CA ALA A 75 -12.81 -4.63 -0.65
C ALA A 75 -12.22 -4.01 0.62
N GLU A 76 -12.52 -4.56 1.80
CA GLU A 76 -11.98 -4.08 3.08
C GLU A 76 -10.45 -4.25 3.18
N TYR A 77 -9.93 -5.34 2.61
CA TYR A 77 -8.49 -5.57 2.59
C TYR A 77 -7.78 -4.62 1.61
N LEU A 78 -8.34 -4.48 0.41
CA LEU A 78 -7.73 -3.70 -0.68
C LEU A 78 -7.83 -2.19 -0.45
N TRP A 79 -8.89 -1.74 0.21
CA TRP A 79 -9.11 -0.32 0.45
C TRP A 79 -8.28 0.18 1.63
N ASP A 80 -7.63 1.32 1.44
CA ASP A 80 -7.00 2.09 2.50
C ASP A 80 -7.10 3.59 2.17
N VAL A 81 -7.05 4.44 3.17
CA VAL A 81 -6.96 5.90 2.99
C VAL A 81 -5.63 6.29 2.37
N ASP A 82 -4.56 5.57 2.73
CA ASP A 82 -3.22 5.81 2.22
C ASP A 82 -3.00 5.09 0.89
N GLU A 83 -2.49 5.83 -0.10
CA GLU A 83 -2.24 5.31 -1.45
C GLU A 83 -1.13 4.25 -1.47
N ALA A 84 -0.08 4.44 -0.68
CA ALA A 84 1.02 3.49 -0.59
C ALA A 84 0.56 2.15 -0.03
N ASP A 85 -0.34 2.17 0.97
CA ASP A 85 -0.90 0.98 1.57
C ASP A 85 -1.83 0.25 0.60
N ARG A 86 -2.73 0.97 -0.10
CA ARG A 86 -3.57 0.39 -1.17
C ARG A 86 -2.72 -0.31 -2.22
N PHE A 87 -1.68 0.38 -2.70
CA PHE A 87 -0.77 -0.18 -3.68
C PHE A 87 -0.06 -1.43 -3.17
N ALA A 88 0.50 -1.39 -1.97
CA ALA A 88 1.23 -2.52 -1.39
C ALA A 88 0.32 -3.73 -1.17
N LYS A 89 -0.90 -3.54 -0.64
CA LYS A 89 -1.90 -4.59 -0.45
C LYS A 89 -2.28 -5.26 -1.78
N LEU A 90 -2.55 -4.45 -2.81
CA LEU A 90 -2.83 -4.95 -4.16
C LEU A 90 -1.65 -5.76 -4.71
N ALA A 91 -0.43 -5.21 -4.62
CA ALA A 91 0.76 -5.82 -5.17
C ALA A 91 1.18 -7.12 -4.46
N LEU A 92 0.96 -7.21 -3.15
CA LEU A 92 1.25 -8.41 -2.36
C LEU A 92 0.27 -9.55 -2.67
N ARG A 93 -1.01 -9.24 -2.82
CA ARG A 93 -2.05 -10.26 -2.94
C ARG A 93 -2.45 -10.57 -4.39
N TYR A 94 -2.49 -9.53 -5.24
CA TYR A 94 -2.95 -9.61 -6.63
C TYR A 94 -1.97 -8.96 -7.62
N PRO A 95 -0.70 -9.40 -7.66
CA PRO A 95 0.33 -8.78 -8.51
C PRO A 95 0.01 -8.83 -10.01
N HIS A 96 -0.87 -9.73 -10.43
CA HIS A 96 -1.31 -9.86 -11.82
C HIS A 96 -2.26 -8.75 -12.28
N LEU A 97 -2.83 -7.97 -11.34
CA LEU A 97 -3.69 -6.84 -11.66
C LEU A 97 -2.93 -5.52 -11.79
N LEU A 98 -1.64 -5.52 -11.48
CA LEU A 98 -0.81 -4.32 -11.60
C LEU A 98 -0.65 -3.90 -13.07
N SER A 99 -0.83 -2.63 -13.36
CA SER A 99 -0.45 -2.02 -14.62
C SER A 99 1.07 -2.13 -14.84
N HIS A 100 1.54 -1.85 -16.05
CA HIS A 100 2.98 -1.89 -16.34
C HIS A 100 3.79 -0.94 -15.44
N GLU A 101 3.32 0.28 -15.25
CA GLU A 101 3.97 1.29 -14.39
C GLU A 101 3.99 0.84 -12.92
N GLU A 102 2.90 0.24 -12.45
CA GLU A 102 2.82 -0.33 -11.12
C GLU A 102 3.74 -1.54 -10.93
N GLN A 103 3.94 -2.37 -11.97
CA GLN A 103 4.89 -3.48 -11.93
C GLN A 103 6.33 -2.98 -11.80
N VAL A 104 6.69 -1.89 -12.50
CA VAL A 104 8.01 -1.24 -12.36
C VAL A 104 8.20 -0.77 -10.91
N ARG A 105 7.22 -0.06 -10.35
CA ARG A 105 7.24 0.41 -8.95
C ARG A 105 7.34 -0.75 -7.98
N TRP A 106 6.55 -1.80 -8.18
CA TRP A 106 6.58 -2.99 -7.34
C TRP A 106 7.92 -3.71 -7.38
N LYS A 107 8.60 -3.73 -8.53
CA LYS A 107 9.94 -4.29 -8.64
C LYS A 107 10.92 -3.55 -7.74
N LEU A 108 10.94 -2.22 -7.78
CA LEU A 108 11.79 -1.40 -6.91
C LEU A 108 11.53 -1.67 -5.43
N ILE A 109 10.26 -1.77 -5.04
CA ILE A 109 9.84 -2.05 -3.66
C ILE A 109 10.30 -3.43 -3.21
N ARG A 110 10.15 -4.47 -4.03
CA ARG A 110 10.59 -5.84 -3.69
C ARG A 110 12.10 -5.94 -3.50
N GLU A 111 12.86 -5.20 -4.28
CA GLU A 111 14.32 -5.20 -4.27
C GLU A 111 14.90 -4.30 -3.17
N CYS A 112 14.10 -3.42 -2.59
CA CYS A 112 14.53 -2.50 -1.54
C CYS A 112 14.44 -3.14 -0.15
N GLY A 113 15.54 -3.71 0.33
CA GLY A 113 15.60 -4.38 1.65
C GLY A 113 15.23 -3.48 2.84
N TYR A 114 15.26 -2.16 2.68
CA TYR A 114 14.81 -1.21 3.69
C TYR A 114 13.34 -1.37 4.07
N LEU A 115 12.50 -1.80 3.13
CA LEU A 115 11.05 -1.94 3.33
C LEU A 115 10.64 -3.27 3.98
N TRP A 116 11.59 -4.19 4.21
CA TRP A 116 11.29 -5.54 4.64
C TRP A 116 11.93 -5.87 5.98
N ARG A 117 11.21 -6.59 6.82
CA ARG A 117 11.78 -7.28 7.97
C ARG A 117 12.49 -8.53 7.47
N GLY A 118 13.71 -8.75 7.93
CA GLY A 118 14.51 -9.85 7.48
C GLY A 118 15.55 -10.25 8.52
N LYS A 119 16.54 -11.01 8.09
CA LYS A 119 17.66 -11.45 8.92
C LYS A 119 18.96 -11.46 8.13
N TYR A 120 20.07 -11.32 8.80
CA TYR A 120 21.36 -11.52 8.19
C TYR A 120 21.63 -13.00 7.96
N GLY A 121 22.19 -13.34 6.81
CA GLY A 121 22.63 -14.70 6.50
C GLY A 121 23.76 -15.17 7.42
N PRO A 122 24.00 -16.49 7.51
CA PRO A 122 25.05 -17.08 8.34
C PRO A 122 26.47 -16.83 7.79
N SER A 123 26.61 -16.33 6.58
CA SER A 123 27.90 -16.05 5.93
C SER A 123 28.62 -14.85 6.56
N PRO A 124 29.97 -14.81 6.53
CA PRO A 124 30.75 -13.64 6.95
C PRO A 124 30.38 -12.34 6.26
N ALA A 125 29.91 -12.40 5.01
CA ALA A 125 29.39 -11.26 4.27
C ALA A 125 28.04 -10.75 4.82
N GLN A 126 27.36 -11.57 5.63
CA GLN A 126 26.12 -11.24 6.32
C GLN A 126 25.13 -10.41 5.47
N GLU A 127 24.79 -10.93 4.30
CA GLU A 127 23.79 -10.29 3.45
C GLU A 127 22.43 -10.25 4.14
N TRP A 128 21.74 -9.12 4.02
CA TRP A 128 20.38 -8.97 4.47
C TRP A 128 19.44 -9.76 3.59
N ARG A 129 18.66 -10.67 4.16
CA ARG A 129 17.70 -11.52 3.44
C ARG A 129 16.31 -11.32 4.00
N TRP A 130 15.36 -11.22 3.12
CA TRP A 130 13.94 -11.06 3.46
C TRP A 130 13.06 -11.92 2.55
N GLN A 131 11.83 -12.10 2.97
CA GLN A 131 10.80 -12.74 2.17
C GLN A 131 9.79 -11.66 1.74
N VAL A 132 9.29 -11.77 0.51
CA VAL A 132 8.28 -10.85 -0.03
C VAL A 132 6.90 -11.37 0.38
N VAL A 133 6.57 -11.17 1.64
CA VAL A 133 5.28 -11.52 2.26
C VAL A 133 4.81 -10.36 3.14
N GLU A 134 3.52 -10.27 3.34
CA GLU A 134 2.89 -9.14 4.06
C GLU A 134 3.43 -8.96 5.48
N ASP A 135 3.58 -10.05 6.23
CA ASP A 135 4.09 -10.02 7.61
C ASP A 135 5.50 -9.43 7.75
N SER A 136 6.29 -9.50 6.68
CA SER A 136 7.64 -8.94 6.65
C SER A 136 7.66 -7.49 6.13
N PHE A 137 6.58 -7.00 5.56
CA PHE A 137 6.52 -5.67 4.96
C PHE A 137 6.38 -4.58 6.01
N CYS A 138 7.06 -3.45 5.80
CA CYS A 138 7.02 -2.29 6.69
C CYS A 138 6.25 -1.15 6.01
N PHE A 139 4.93 -1.15 6.16
CA PHE A 139 4.04 -0.15 5.57
C PHE A 139 4.43 1.30 5.92
N ASP A 140 4.74 1.58 7.18
CA ASP A 140 5.15 2.92 7.63
C ASP A 140 6.34 3.47 6.82
N ARG A 141 7.32 2.61 6.51
CA ARG A 141 8.49 3.01 5.72
C ARG A 141 8.16 3.28 4.27
N LEU A 142 7.20 2.55 3.71
CA LEU A 142 6.74 2.83 2.37
C LEU A 142 6.00 4.17 2.32
N ARG A 143 5.08 4.43 3.26
CA ARG A 143 4.38 5.72 3.36
C ARG A 143 5.35 6.90 3.41
N ASP A 144 6.36 6.82 4.27
CA ASP A 144 7.38 7.88 4.40
C ASP A 144 8.18 8.14 3.12
N LYS A 145 8.27 7.17 2.23
CA LYS A 145 9.08 7.23 1.00
C LYS A 145 8.25 7.06 -0.27
N TRP A 146 6.93 7.07 -0.18
CA TRP A 146 6.05 6.79 -1.29
C TRP A 146 6.32 7.65 -2.53
N GLU A 147 6.38 8.97 -2.35
CA GLU A 147 6.67 9.91 -3.43
C GLU A 147 8.04 9.66 -4.08
N LEU A 148 9.03 9.26 -3.29
CA LEU A 148 10.35 8.92 -3.82
C LEU A 148 10.31 7.67 -4.70
N PHE A 149 9.62 6.61 -4.26
CA PHE A 149 9.44 5.40 -5.07
C PHE A 149 8.67 5.69 -6.36
N CYS A 150 7.65 6.54 -6.31
CA CYS A 150 6.92 7.01 -7.49
C CYS A 150 7.84 7.78 -8.45
N ALA A 151 8.62 8.74 -7.96
CA ALA A 151 9.53 9.54 -8.78
C ALA A 151 10.63 8.69 -9.44
N VAL A 152 11.19 7.71 -8.71
CA VAL A 152 12.18 6.79 -9.27
C VAL A 152 11.57 5.85 -10.31
N ALA A 153 10.36 5.34 -10.05
CA ALA A 153 9.65 4.47 -11.00
C ALA A 153 9.31 5.19 -12.31
N ASN A 154 8.99 6.47 -12.23
CA ASN A 154 8.71 7.33 -13.39
C ASN A 154 10.00 7.79 -14.12
N GLY A 155 11.18 7.58 -13.53
CA GLY A 155 12.46 8.05 -14.09
C GLY A 155 12.81 9.50 -13.75
N ASP A 156 12.02 10.16 -12.89
CA ASP A 156 12.26 11.55 -12.46
C ASP A 156 13.46 11.66 -11.51
N LYS A 157 13.78 10.55 -10.83
CA LYS A 157 14.91 10.45 -9.90
C LYS A 157 15.72 9.18 -10.13
N PRO A 158 17.04 9.22 -9.85
CA PRO A 158 17.88 8.03 -9.98
C PRO A 158 17.60 7.02 -8.84
N ALA A 159 17.72 5.73 -9.15
CA ALA A 159 17.54 4.65 -8.17
C ALA A 159 18.52 4.71 -6.97
N SER A 160 19.63 5.43 -7.11
CA SER A 160 20.61 5.65 -6.06
C SER A 160 20.08 6.48 -4.87
N GLU A 161 18.97 7.22 -5.07
CA GLU A 161 18.31 7.96 -3.99
C GLU A 161 17.42 7.07 -3.11
N LEU A 162 17.08 5.85 -3.58
CA LEU A 162 16.29 4.94 -2.76
C LEU A 162 17.03 4.55 -1.48
N PRO A 163 16.30 4.40 -0.37
CA PRO A 163 16.90 4.01 0.89
C PRO A 163 17.52 2.62 0.78
N THR A 164 18.80 2.51 1.10
CA THR A 164 19.49 1.23 1.14
C THR A 164 19.52 0.67 2.54
N TRP A 165 19.36 -0.64 2.65
CA TRP A 165 19.60 -1.32 3.90
C TRP A 165 21.12 -1.49 4.06
N ALA A 166 21.72 -0.74 4.98
CA ALA A 166 23.13 -0.87 5.30
C ALA A 166 23.31 -1.16 6.78
N LYS A 167 24.18 -2.09 7.10
CA LYS A 167 24.65 -2.31 8.46
C LYS A 167 25.67 -1.21 8.81
N THR A 168 25.23 -0.19 9.50
CA THR A 168 26.06 0.99 9.79
C THR A 168 27.14 0.74 10.83
N ASN A 169 27.04 -0.33 11.63
CA ASN A 169 28.08 -0.71 12.58
C ASN A 169 27.96 -2.20 12.89
N PRO A 170 29.04 -3.02 12.83
CA PRO A 170 29.00 -4.44 13.15
C PRO A 170 28.48 -4.75 14.57
N GLY A 171 28.53 -3.80 15.49
CA GLY A 171 28.04 -3.93 16.87
C GLY A 171 26.75 -3.19 17.19
N ARG A 172 26.21 -2.38 16.24
CA ARG A 172 25.03 -1.58 16.51
C ARG A 172 24.13 -1.59 15.27
N PRO A 173 23.00 -2.33 15.27
CA PRO A 173 22.05 -2.26 14.17
C PRO A 173 21.57 -0.83 14.03
N SER A 174 21.39 -0.36 12.78
CA SER A 174 20.78 0.94 12.53
C SER A 174 19.42 1.02 13.24
N ALA A 175 19.05 2.20 13.72
CA ALA A 175 17.74 2.45 14.32
C ALA A 175 16.58 2.09 13.36
N TYR A 176 16.90 1.97 12.08
CA TYR A 176 15.97 1.54 11.02
C TYR A 176 16.10 0.06 10.66
N ALA A 177 16.91 -0.73 11.40
CA ALA A 177 17.01 -2.17 11.15
C ALA A 177 15.67 -2.84 11.45
N PRO A 178 15.00 -3.50 10.47
CA PRO A 178 13.83 -4.30 10.77
C PRO A 178 14.22 -5.38 11.77
N GLY A 179 13.53 -5.44 12.92
CA GLY A 179 13.86 -6.39 13.99
C GLY A 179 15.04 -6.01 14.88
N ALA A 180 15.60 -4.82 14.77
CA ALA A 180 16.44 -4.27 15.84
C ALA A 180 15.55 -4.08 17.07
N LYS A 181 15.68 -4.96 18.05
CA LYS A 181 15.13 -4.71 19.39
C LYS A 181 15.72 -3.38 19.84
N PRO A 182 14.92 -2.45 20.38
CA PRO A 182 15.48 -1.32 21.10
C PRO A 182 16.46 -1.92 22.09
N ALA A 183 17.67 -1.32 22.19
CA ALA A 183 18.66 -1.77 23.14
C ALA A 183 17.95 -1.90 24.48
N ALA A 184 17.88 -3.09 25.01
CA ALA A 184 17.31 -3.34 26.30
C ALA A 184 18.14 -2.51 27.29
N LYS A 185 17.59 -1.39 27.69
CA LYS A 185 17.94 -0.79 28.96
C LYS A 185 17.37 -1.73 29.97
N THR A 186 18.25 -2.21 30.75
CA THR A 186 18.00 -2.82 32.04
C THR A 186 18.58 -4.22 32.15
N SER A 187 19.67 -4.24 32.83
CA SER A 187 19.89 -5.31 33.77
C SER A 187 18.68 -5.42 34.70
N PHE A 188 18.20 -6.61 34.87
CA PHE A 188 17.16 -7.00 35.83
C PHE A 188 17.68 -6.88 37.29
N ASP A 189 18.84 -6.28 37.49
CA ASP A 189 19.53 -6.12 38.79
C ASP A 189 19.11 -4.88 39.60
N ASP A 190 18.20 -4.04 39.05
CA ASP A 190 17.69 -2.87 39.80
C ASP A 190 16.27 -3.04 40.34
N MET A 191 15.81 -4.29 40.50
CA MET A 191 14.59 -4.62 41.24
C MET A 191 14.96 -5.30 42.57
N ASP A 192 15.78 -4.67 43.33
CA ASP A 192 15.89 -4.97 44.75
C ASP A 192 15.02 -4.02 45.56
N ASP A 193 14.16 -4.68 46.36
CA ASP A 193 13.68 -4.24 47.65
C ASP A 193 12.95 -2.89 47.77
N ASP A 194 11.61 -2.95 47.56
CA ASP A 194 10.70 -2.23 48.47
C ASP A 194 9.27 -2.72 48.28
N ILE A 195 8.99 -3.88 48.89
CA ILE A 195 7.59 -4.27 49.22
C ILE A 195 7.46 -4.04 50.73
N PRO A 196 6.75 -2.99 51.18
CA PRO A 196 6.34 -2.93 52.55
C PRO A 196 5.15 -3.83 52.80
N PHE A 197 5.26 -4.60 53.87
CA PHE A 197 4.20 -5.42 54.44
C PHE A 197 2.97 -4.58 54.86
#